data_9897c8ad7a5f5c98fe50bb42dfd27c8a
#
_entry.id   9897c8ad7a5f5c98fe50bb42dfd27c8a
#
_cell.length_a   1.000
_cell.length_b   1.000
_cell.length_c   1.000
_cell.angle_alpha   90.00
_cell.angle_beta   90.00
_cell.angle_gamma   90.00
#
_symmetry.space_group_name_H-M   'P 1'
#
loop_
_entity.id
_entity.type
_entity.pdbx_description
1 polymer ?
#
loop_
_entity_poly.entity_id
_entity_poly.type
_entity_poly.pdbx_seq_one_letter_code
_entity_poly.pdbx_strand_id
1 'polypeptide(L)'
;MIVMARGAGPGQGGLVAGSARQIAVGIAPPAGHVLAAGDAPILDLARDGSAVAFEAEGPDGRQLFLRRIDRAEVVPIAGTLGASHPFFSPDGRALGFFDKGRIRKVALAGGPVSDVASINANRGATWTDSGWIVYTQTFNTGLLKVREAGGRAEPVTTLDPKGTERSHRWPTAIPGTPWVLFTVGVSNSPNFYDDSRIDAVNLQSGERKPVFDGAWMARFAPPATLLVQRRGALLALPFDPVTA
;
A
#
# COMPACT_ATOMS: atom_id res chain seq x y z
N MET A 1 13.24 -10.75 -13.36
CA MET A 1 13.88 -10.17 -14.56
C MET A 1 13.19 -8.85 -14.84
N ILE A 2 13.85 -7.73 -14.54
CA ILE A 2 13.31 -6.38 -14.76
C ILE A 2 13.66 -5.99 -16.19
N VAL A 3 12.66 -5.81 -17.04
CA VAL A 3 12.84 -5.29 -18.40
C VAL A 3 12.58 -3.80 -18.38
N MET A 4 13.62 -2.98 -18.58
CA MET A 4 13.49 -1.55 -18.83
C MET A 4 13.30 -1.32 -20.33
N ALA A 5 12.16 -0.79 -20.75
CA ALA A 5 11.95 -0.29 -22.10
C ALA A 5 12.42 1.17 -22.18
N ARG A 6 13.47 1.43 -23.00
CA ARG A 6 13.87 2.78 -23.40
C ARG A 6 13.09 3.18 -24.65
N GLY A 7 12.24 4.20 -24.54
CA GLY A 7 11.70 4.93 -25.67
C GLY A 7 12.59 6.14 -25.97
N ALA A 8 13.19 6.18 -27.16
CA ALA A 8 13.98 7.32 -27.62
C ALA A 8 13.10 8.27 -28.45
N GLY A 9 13.07 9.57 -28.08
CA GLY A 9 12.60 10.69 -28.87
C GLY A 9 13.42 11.94 -28.52
N PRO A 10 13.80 12.80 -29.50
CA PRO A 10 14.83 13.81 -29.29
C PRO A 10 14.27 15.11 -28.70
N GLY A 11 14.87 15.56 -27.60
CA GLY A 11 14.63 16.85 -26.98
C GLY A 11 15.70 17.12 -25.93
N GLN A 12 16.69 17.95 -26.28
CA GLN A 12 17.79 18.33 -25.40
C GLN A 12 17.29 19.16 -24.22
N GLY A 13 17.46 18.67 -23.02
CA GLY A 13 17.39 19.37 -21.77
C GLY A 13 18.17 18.54 -20.76
N GLY A 14 19.41 18.91 -20.47
CA GLY A 14 20.31 18.18 -19.59
C GLY A 14 19.80 18.16 -18.15
N LEU A 15 19.09 17.11 -17.78
CA LEU A 15 18.90 16.71 -16.40
C LEU A 15 20.21 16.04 -15.94
N VAL A 16 20.89 16.65 -14.99
CA VAL A 16 21.99 16.03 -14.27
C VAL A 16 21.39 14.83 -13.55
N ALA A 17 21.54 13.65 -14.13
CA ALA A 17 21.20 12.39 -13.49
C ALA A 17 22.16 12.21 -12.31
N GLY A 18 21.74 12.61 -11.12
CA GLY A 18 22.35 12.12 -9.91
C GLY A 18 22.31 10.60 -9.98
N SER A 19 23.48 9.94 -9.85
CA SER A 19 23.59 8.49 -9.88
C SER A 19 22.71 7.91 -8.78
N ALA A 20 21.53 7.43 -9.18
CA ALA A 20 20.65 6.71 -8.27
C ALA A 20 21.41 5.48 -7.79
N ARG A 21 21.77 5.46 -6.50
CA ARG A 21 22.43 4.32 -5.89
C ARG A 21 21.41 3.17 -5.83
N GLN A 22 21.61 2.16 -6.65
CA GLN A 22 20.80 0.96 -6.59
C GLN A 22 21.19 0.16 -5.34
N ILE A 23 20.24 -0.07 -4.45
CA ILE A 23 20.40 -0.92 -3.29
C ILE A 23 19.55 -2.16 -3.50
N ALA A 24 20.17 -3.33 -3.54
CA ALA A 24 19.48 -4.61 -3.54
C ALA A 24 19.47 -5.16 -2.11
N VAL A 25 18.29 -5.43 -1.58
CA VAL A 25 18.11 -5.98 -0.24
C VAL A 25 17.38 -7.30 -0.35
N GLY A 26 18.01 -8.37 0.15
CA GLY A 26 17.34 -9.66 0.32
C GLY A 26 16.47 -9.63 1.58
N ILE A 27 15.19 -10.00 1.47
CA ILE A 27 14.30 -10.21 2.60
C ILE A 27 14.21 -11.70 2.83
N ALA A 28 14.89 -12.19 3.89
CA ALA A 28 14.78 -13.56 4.34
C ALA A 28 14.05 -13.56 5.68
N PRO A 29 12.99 -14.39 5.84
CA PRO A 29 12.35 -14.56 7.13
C PRO A 29 13.33 -15.23 8.12
N PRO A 30 13.11 -15.11 9.43
CA PRO A 30 13.93 -15.80 10.43
C PRO A 30 13.91 -17.33 10.24
N ALA A 31 14.89 -18.02 10.82
CA ALA A 31 14.93 -19.49 10.79
C ALA A 31 13.63 -20.09 11.29
N GLY A 32 13.12 -21.11 10.60
CA GLY A 32 11.84 -21.75 10.91
C GLY A 32 10.60 -20.98 10.45
N HIS A 33 10.76 -19.88 9.74
CA HIS A 33 9.66 -19.12 9.17
C HIS A 33 9.74 -19.09 7.63
N VAL A 34 8.58 -18.91 6.99
CA VAL A 34 8.45 -18.68 5.55
C VAL A 34 7.70 -17.37 5.31
N LEU A 35 7.97 -16.69 4.21
CA LEU A 35 7.16 -15.52 3.83
C LEU A 35 5.70 -15.98 3.67
N ALA A 36 4.77 -15.20 4.22
CA ALA A 36 3.36 -15.53 4.08
C ALA A 36 2.96 -15.50 2.59
N ALA A 37 2.06 -16.40 2.19
CA ALA A 37 1.45 -16.38 0.87
C ALA A 37 0.05 -15.76 0.97
N GLY A 38 -0.38 -15.02 -0.06
CA GLY A 38 -1.71 -14.42 -0.06
C GLY A 38 -1.97 -13.53 -1.29
N ASP A 39 -3.21 -13.08 -1.42
CA ASP A 39 -3.70 -12.26 -2.54
C ASP A 39 -3.50 -10.75 -2.31
N ALA A 40 -2.81 -10.37 -1.26
CA ALA A 40 -2.62 -8.99 -0.87
C ALA A 40 -1.16 -8.71 -0.50
N PRO A 41 -0.76 -7.44 -0.42
CA PRO A 41 0.62 -7.08 -0.08
C PRO A 41 1.00 -7.64 1.29
N ILE A 42 2.00 -8.52 1.32
CA ILE A 42 2.54 -9.11 2.54
C ILE A 42 3.68 -8.29 3.14
N LEU A 43 4.05 -7.20 2.49
CA LEU A 43 5.12 -6.31 2.93
C LEU A 43 4.80 -4.85 2.61
N ASP A 44 5.40 -3.96 3.37
CA ASP A 44 5.45 -2.54 3.08
C ASP A 44 6.86 -1.98 3.35
N LEU A 45 7.23 -0.93 2.60
CA LEU A 45 8.50 -0.24 2.71
C LEU A 45 8.26 1.11 3.38
N ALA A 46 9.05 1.44 4.39
CA ALA A 46 9.05 2.77 4.96
C ALA A 46 9.35 3.81 3.87
N ARG A 47 8.67 4.96 3.92
CA ARG A 47 8.70 5.97 2.85
C ARG A 47 10.10 6.50 2.56
N ASP A 48 10.96 6.56 3.57
CA ASP A 48 12.37 6.96 3.48
C ASP A 48 13.30 5.83 3.02
N GLY A 49 12.75 4.63 2.78
CA GLY A 49 13.51 3.45 2.41
C GLY A 49 14.32 2.81 3.55
N SER A 50 14.15 3.25 4.79
CA SER A 50 14.98 2.82 5.94
C SER A 50 14.63 1.44 6.48
N ALA A 51 13.41 0.94 6.23
CA ALA A 51 12.94 -0.32 6.78
C ALA A 51 11.88 -0.98 5.91
N VAL A 52 11.80 -2.31 5.99
CA VAL A 52 10.72 -3.14 5.43
C VAL A 52 10.01 -3.85 6.57
N ALA A 53 8.69 -3.75 6.62
CA ALA A 53 7.85 -4.61 7.44
C ALA A 53 7.24 -5.69 6.57
N PHE A 54 7.21 -6.94 7.03
CA PHE A 54 6.68 -8.05 6.24
C PHE A 54 6.05 -9.12 7.11
N GLU A 55 5.20 -9.94 6.49
CA GLU A 55 4.56 -11.08 7.12
C GLU A 55 5.39 -12.35 6.92
N ALA A 56 5.58 -13.10 7.99
CA ALA A 56 6.08 -14.47 7.89
C ALA A 56 5.26 -15.39 8.78
N GLU A 57 5.20 -16.66 8.38
CA GLU A 57 4.51 -17.72 9.08
C GLU A 57 5.53 -18.69 9.67
N GLY A 58 5.39 -18.97 10.96
CA GLY A 58 6.26 -19.84 11.72
C GLY A 58 5.47 -20.81 12.61
N PRO A 59 6.14 -21.50 13.53
CA PRO A 59 5.51 -22.50 14.42
C PRO A 59 4.34 -21.94 15.25
N ASP A 60 4.44 -20.66 15.67
CA ASP A 60 3.43 -19.99 16.48
C ASP A 60 2.34 -19.30 15.63
N GLY A 61 2.43 -19.43 14.31
CA GLY A 61 1.54 -18.82 13.34
C GLY A 61 2.15 -17.60 12.65
N ARG A 62 1.27 -16.80 12.04
CA ARG A 62 1.64 -15.58 11.28
C ARG A 62 2.02 -14.46 12.22
N GLN A 63 3.08 -13.73 11.89
CA GLN A 63 3.56 -12.56 12.62
C GLN A 63 4.18 -11.54 11.69
N LEU A 64 4.23 -10.28 12.12
CA LEU A 64 4.94 -9.21 11.41
C LEU A 64 6.37 -9.10 11.91
N PHE A 65 7.27 -8.90 10.95
CA PHE A 65 8.69 -8.72 11.18
C PHE A 65 9.15 -7.39 10.60
N LEU A 66 10.15 -6.80 11.21
CA LEU A 66 10.82 -5.59 10.76
C LEU A 66 12.26 -5.91 10.36
N ARG A 67 12.66 -5.47 9.17
CA ARG A 67 14.05 -5.44 8.75
C ARG A 67 14.46 -4.00 8.42
N ARG A 68 15.41 -3.48 9.15
CA ARG A 68 16.04 -2.20 8.80
C ARG A 68 17.03 -2.43 7.65
N ILE A 69 17.08 -1.48 6.71
CA ILE A 69 17.94 -1.63 5.51
C ILE A 69 19.43 -1.57 5.85
N ASP A 70 19.78 -0.81 6.90
CA ASP A 70 21.15 -0.65 7.41
C ASP A 70 21.66 -1.85 8.25
N ARG A 71 20.79 -2.84 8.55
CA ARG A 71 21.11 -4.01 9.37
C ARG A 71 20.63 -5.30 8.70
N ALA A 72 21.37 -6.38 8.91
CA ALA A 72 20.96 -7.71 8.44
C ALA A 72 19.88 -8.36 9.32
N GLU A 73 19.77 -7.90 10.57
CA GLU A 73 18.87 -8.47 11.56
C GLU A 73 17.39 -8.27 11.17
N VAL A 74 16.61 -9.32 11.35
CA VAL A 74 15.16 -9.33 11.25
C VAL A 74 14.59 -9.55 12.64
N VAL A 75 13.75 -8.62 13.09
CA VAL A 75 13.18 -8.67 14.44
C VAL A 75 11.65 -8.82 14.38
N PRO A 76 11.05 -9.66 15.24
CA PRO A 76 9.59 -9.74 15.34
C PRO A 76 9.05 -8.44 15.95
N ILE A 77 7.91 -7.97 15.43
CA ILE A 77 7.21 -6.83 15.99
C ILE A 77 6.30 -7.33 17.10
N ALA A 78 6.54 -6.86 18.32
CA ALA A 78 5.78 -7.30 19.50
C ALA A 78 4.27 -7.00 19.36
N GLY A 79 3.42 -7.94 19.79
CA GLY A 79 1.97 -7.81 19.78
C GLY A 79 1.33 -7.99 18.39
N THR A 80 2.06 -8.54 17.40
CA THR A 80 1.56 -8.73 16.03
C THR A 80 1.35 -10.21 15.65
N LEU A 81 1.28 -11.10 16.63
CA LEU A 81 0.94 -12.51 16.35
C LEU A 81 -0.50 -12.60 15.80
N GLY A 82 -0.67 -13.22 14.62
CA GLY A 82 -1.92 -13.26 13.87
C GLY A 82 -2.15 -12.06 12.94
N ALA A 83 -1.28 -11.04 12.99
CA ALA A 83 -1.40 -9.84 12.18
C ALA A 83 -1.04 -10.07 10.72
N SER A 84 -1.60 -9.23 9.84
CA SER A 84 -1.38 -9.25 8.40
C SER A 84 -1.39 -7.85 7.79
N HIS A 85 -0.88 -7.72 6.55
CA HIS A 85 -0.92 -6.52 5.70
C HIS A 85 -0.40 -5.28 6.43
N PRO A 86 0.90 -5.25 6.73
CA PRO A 86 1.51 -4.10 7.36
C PRO A 86 1.50 -2.88 6.44
N PHE A 87 1.36 -1.68 7.04
CA PHE A 87 1.54 -0.40 6.36
C PHE A 87 2.15 0.62 7.32
N PHE A 88 3.19 1.32 6.87
CA PHE A 88 3.90 2.29 7.70
C PHE A 88 3.10 3.57 7.91
N SER A 89 3.31 4.20 9.07
CA SER A 89 3.00 5.62 9.23
C SER A 89 3.89 6.47 8.32
N PRO A 90 3.45 7.68 7.93
CA PRO A 90 4.21 8.55 7.03
C PRO A 90 5.63 8.87 7.51
N ASP A 91 5.83 8.96 8.82
CA ASP A 91 7.13 9.22 9.48
C ASP A 91 7.96 7.96 9.75
N GLY A 92 7.45 6.78 9.37
CA GLY A 92 8.12 5.49 9.58
C GLY A 92 8.26 5.04 11.04
N ARG A 93 7.59 5.71 11.99
CA ARG A 93 7.73 5.42 13.43
C ARG A 93 6.70 4.45 13.98
N ALA A 94 5.61 4.22 13.25
CA ALA A 94 4.57 3.30 13.62
C ALA A 94 4.19 2.41 12.44
N LEU A 95 3.57 1.28 12.75
CA LEU A 95 3.02 0.35 11.78
C LEU A 95 1.54 0.14 12.05
N GLY A 96 0.73 0.31 11.02
CA GLY A 96 -0.65 -0.15 10.97
C GLY A 96 -0.69 -1.58 10.41
N PHE A 97 -1.67 -2.37 10.82
CA PHE A 97 -1.84 -3.74 10.38
C PHE A 97 -3.28 -4.22 10.63
N PHE A 98 -3.61 -5.36 10.05
CA PHE A 98 -4.90 -6.01 10.24
C PHE A 98 -4.76 -7.20 11.20
N ASP A 99 -5.63 -7.29 12.18
CA ASP A 99 -5.72 -8.40 13.12
C ASP A 99 -7.17 -8.58 13.59
N LYS A 100 -7.68 -9.83 13.52
CA LYS A 100 -8.99 -10.25 14.07
C LYS A 100 -10.15 -9.31 13.75
N GLY A 101 -10.27 -8.91 12.48
CA GLY A 101 -11.34 -8.01 12.03
C GLY A 101 -11.18 -6.56 12.44
N ARG A 102 -9.96 -6.13 12.72
CA ARG A 102 -9.60 -4.75 13.09
C ARG A 102 -8.41 -4.25 12.33
N ILE A 103 -8.37 -2.95 12.13
CA ILE A 103 -7.13 -2.21 11.86
C ILE A 103 -6.57 -1.81 13.21
N ARG A 104 -5.32 -2.15 13.43
CA ARG A 104 -4.57 -1.86 14.65
C ARG A 104 -3.26 -1.15 14.32
N LYS A 105 -2.64 -0.52 15.30
CA LYS A 105 -1.33 0.10 15.16
C LYS A 105 -0.42 -0.15 16.34
N VAL A 106 0.89 -0.10 16.09
CA VAL A 106 1.94 -0.21 17.11
C VAL A 106 3.08 0.75 16.79
N ALA A 107 3.67 1.36 17.82
CA ALA A 107 4.89 2.13 17.65
C ALA A 107 6.10 1.19 17.48
N LEU A 108 6.97 1.46 16.51
CA LEU A 108 8.16 0.62 16.25
C LEU A 108 9.25 0.78 17.32
N ALA A 109 9.19 1.83 18.12
CA ALA A 109 10.03 1.99 19.32
C ALA A 109 9.56 1.13 20.50
N GLY A 110 8.45 0.40 20.35
CA GLY A 110 7.79 -0.38 21.40
C GLY A 110 6.60 0.35 22.01
N GLY A 111 5.75 -0.41 22.69
CA GLY A 111 4.53 0.08 23.31
C GLY A 111 3.32 -0.82 23.06
N PRO A 112 2.17 -0.46 23.60
CA PRO A 112 0.95 -1.25 23.43
C PRO A 112 0.40 -1.13 22.00
N VAL A 113 -0.17 -2.24 21.52
CA VAL A 113 -0.99 -2.24 20.30
C VAL A 113 -2.32 -1.56 20.60
N SER A 114 -2.76 -0.69 19.72
CA SER A 114 -4.05 0.02 19.85
C SER A 114 -4.96 -0.21 18.67
N ASP A 115 -6.26 -0.26 18.90
CA ASP A 115 -7.28 -0.40 17.88
C ASP A 115 -7.53 0.95 17.18
N VAL A 116 -7.78 0.90 15.87
CA VAL A 116 -8.07 2.07 15.03
C VAL A 116 -9.50 1.98 14.46
N ALA A 117 -9.84 0.86 13.81
CA ALA A 117 -11.15 0.66 13.20
C ALA A 117 -11.53 -0.81 13.16
N SER A 118 -12.82 -1.10 13.09
CA SER A 118 -13.35 -2.45 12.79
C SER A 118 -13.54 -2.61 11.30
N ILE A 119 -13.27 -3.83 10.79
CA ILE A 119 -13.42 -4.21 9.38
C ILE A 119 -14.06 -5.58 9.29
N ASN A 120 -14.69 -5.87 8.14
CA ASN A 120 -15.25 -7.19 7.83
C ASN A 120 -14.43 -7.92 6.75
N ALA A 121 -13.54 -7.20 6.06
CA ALA A 121 -12.65 -7.77 5.06
C ALA A 121 -11.37 -6.95 4.95
N ASN A 122 -10.25 -7.66 4.76
CA ASN A 122 -8.96 -7.01 4.53
C ASN A 122 -8.74 -6.85 3.02
N ARG A 123 -8.81 -5.61 2.54
CA ARG A 123 -8.54 -5.22 1.14
C ARG A 123 -7.64 -3.99 1.06
N GLY A 124 -6.73 -3.87 2.01
CA GLY A 124 -5.70 -2.85 2.08
C GLY A 124 -6.08 -1.61 2.88
N ALA A 125 -5.05 -0.96 3.37
CA ALA A 125 -5.10 0.35 4.01
C ALA A 125 -3.83 1.13 3.70
N THR A 126 -3.90 2.44 3.86
CA THR A 126 -2.75 3.34 3.77
C THR A 126 -2.88 4.46 4.79
N TRP A 127 -1.73 4.96 5.25
CA TRP A 127 -1.66 6.04 6.22
C TRP A 127 -1.18 7.32 5.53
N THR A 128 -1.95 8.39 5.62
CA THR A 128 -1.70 9.66 4.94
C THR A 128 -0.95 10.65 5.82
N ASP A 129 -0.27 11.62 5.22
CA ASP A 129 0.43 12.70 5.94
C ASP A 129 -0.48 13.55 6.82
N SER A 130 -1.77 13.59 6.50
CA SER A 130 -2.78 14.33 7.27
C SER A 130 -3.35 13.55 8.46
N GLY A 131 -2.78 12.38 8.80
CA GLY A 131 -3.18 11.55 9.93
C GLY A 131 -4.47 10.77 9.71
N TRP A 132 -4.86 10.53 8.47
CA TRP A 132 -5.94 9.63 8.10
C TRP A 132 -5.41 8.25 7.74
N ILE A 133 -6.12 7.22 8.17
CA ILE A 133 -5.99 5.86 7.64
C ILE A 133 -7.15 5.65 6.69
N VAL A 134 -6.83 5.47 5.40
CA VAL A 134 -7.80 5.16 4.33
C VAL A 134 -7.81 3.67 4.10
N TYR A 135 -8.97 3.03 4.07
CA TYR A 135 -9.08 1.59 4.03
C TYR A 135 -10.37 1.10 3.37
N THR A 136 -10.44 -0.18 3.07
CA THR A 136 -11.65 -0.87 2.61
C THR A 136 -12.27 -1.66 3.76
N GLN A 137 -13.53 -1.43 4.05
CA GLN A 137 -14.23 -2.08 5.16
C GLN A 137 -14.74 -3.48 4.82
N THR A 138 -15.25 -3.67 3.61
CA THR A 138 -15.83 -4.95 3.14
C THR A 138 -15.40 -5.28 1.71
N PHE A 139 -15.82 -6.44 1.19
CA PHE A 139 -15.43 -6.91 -0.15
C PHE A 139 -16.00 -6.08 -1.30
N ASN A 140 -17.11 -5.39 -1.10
CA ASN A 140 -17.91 -4.74 -2.16
C ASN A 140 -18.36 -3.34 -1.77
N THR A 141 -17.48 -2.55 -1.21
CA THR A 141 -17.73 -1.16 -0.82
C THR A 141 -16.69 -0.22 -1.41
N GLY A 142 -16.98 1.09 -1.33
CA GLY A 142 -16.00 2.15 -1.50
C GLY A 142 -15.02 2.23 -0.33
N LEU A 143 -14.12 3.19 -0.40
CA LEU A 143 -13.13 3.47 0.63
C LEU A 143 -13.75 4.27 1.78
N LEU A 144 -13.27 4.00 2.98
CA LEU A 144 -13.49 4.79 4.18
C LEU A 144 -12.18 5.41 4.64
N LYS A 145 -12.26 6.46 5.45
CA LYS A 145 -11.14 7.01 6.23
C LYS A 145 -11.50 7.13 7.69
N VAL A 146 -10.52 6.98 8.55
CA VAL A 146 -10.62 7.16 9.99
C VAL A 146 -9.38 7.89 10.49
N ARG A 147 -9.48 8.66 11.56
CA ARG A 147 -8.28 9.24 12.19
C ARG A 147 -7.39 8.12 12.72
N GLU A 148 -6.09 8.34 12.70
CA GLU A 148 -5.11 7.38 13.26
C GLU A 148 -5.32 7.12 14.75
N ALA A 149 -5.93 8.06 15.47
CA ALA A 149 -6.33 7.89 16.87
C ALA A 149 -7.61 7.06 17.04
N GLY A 150 -8.22 6.60 15.93
CA GLY A 150 -9.53 5.95 15.93
C GLY A 150 -10.69 6.95 15.86
N GLY A 151 -11.90 6.47 16.11
CA GLY A 151 -13.12 7.26 16.09
C GLY A 151 -14.08 6.87 14.96
N ARG A 152 -14.93 7.82 14.57
CA ARG A 152 -15.94 7.59 13.53
C ARG A 152 -15.28 7.53 12.14
N ALA A 153 -15.55 6.46 11.40
CA ALA A 153 -15.16 6.36 10.00
C ALA A 153 -16.05 7.22 9.10
N GLU A 154 -15.44 7.80 8.07
CA GLU A 154 -16.10 8.66 7.08
C GLU A 154 -15.95 8.04 5.68
N PRO A 155 -16.97 8.12 4.80
CA PRO A 155 -16.85 7.67 3.43
C PRO A 155 -15.88 8.56 2.64
N VAL A 156 -15.05 7.94 1.80
CA VAL A 156 -14.12 8.60 0.87
C VAL A 156 -14.62 8.44 -0.56
N THR A 157 -15.03 7.22 -0.93
CA THR A 157 -15.55 6.93 -2.26
C THR A 157 -16.81 6.08 -2.17
N THR A 158 -17.67 6.19 -3.19
CA THR A 158 -18.83 5.33 -3.40
C THR A 158 -18.69 4.59 -4.72
N LEU A 159 -19.25 3.39 -4.81
CA LEU A 159 -19.29 2.65 -6.05
C LEU A 159 -20.24 3.34 -7.04
N ASP A 160 -19.98 3.17 -8.36
CA ASP A 160 -20.87 3.66 -9.39
C ASP A 160 -22.26 3.02 -9.24
N PRO A 161 -23.32 3.81 -9.10
CA PRO A 161 -24.70 3.31 -8.98
C PRO A 161 -25.18 2.56 -10.21
N LYS A 162 -24.52 2.72 -11.38
CA LYS A 162 -24.78 1.96 -12.60
C LYS A 162 -24.30 0.51 -12.53
N GLY A 163 -23.63 0.11 -11.43
CA GLY A 163 -23.26 -1.27 -11.17
C GLY A 163 -22.06 -1.79 -11.95
N THR A 164 -21.27 -0.91 -12.57
CA THR A 164 -20.03 -1.30 -13.27
C THR A 164 -18.88 -1.56 -12.31
N GLU A 165 -18.92 -0.97 -11.12
CA GLU A 165 -17.91 -1.09 -10.08
C GLU A 165 -18.34 -2.08 -9.00
N ARG A 166 -17.44 -2.95 -8.59
CA ARG A 166 -17.70 -3.95 -7.55
C ARG A 166 -17.09 -3.58 -6.21
N SER A 167 -15.93 -2.93 -6.25
CA SER A 167 -15.17 -2.64 -5.03
C SER A 167 -14.09 -1.62 -5.30
N HIS A 168 -13.73 -0.86 -4.25
CA HIS A 168 -12.52 -0.06 -4.21
C HIS A 168 -11.54 -0.68 -3.22
N ARG A 169 -10.29 -0.91 -3.63
CA ARG A 169 -9.31 -1.71 -2.87
C ARG A 169 -7.92 -1.14 -2.94
N TRP A 170 -7.05 -1.63 -2.04
CA TRP A 170 -5.62 -1.36 -2.01
C TRP A 170 -5.28 0.12 -2.14
N PRO A 171 -5.84 0.97 -1.25
CA PRO A 171 -5.51 2.38 -1.27
C PRO A 171 -4.02 2.61 -1.00
N THR A 172 -3.44 3.60 -1.66
CA THR A 172 -2.05 4.01 -1.50
C THR A 172 -1.97 5.52 -1.51
N ALA A 173 -1.54 6.13 -0.40
CA ALA A 173 -1.34 7.57 -0.31
C ALA A 173 -0.16 8.02 -1.17
N ILE A 174 -0.34 9.16 -1.86
CA ILE A 174 0.75 9.83 -2.54
C ILE A 174 1.39 10.83 -1.57
N PRO A 175 2.66 10.63 -1.18
CA PRO A 175 3.35 11.47 -0.20
C PRO A 175 3.31 12.96 -0.54
N GLY A 176 3.06 13.80 0.47
CA GLY A 176 3.05 15.25 0.32
C GLY A 176 1.82 15.82 -0.39
N THR A 177 0.84 14.98 -0.71
CA THR A 177 -0.38 15.39 -1.43
C THR A 177 -1.64 14.91 -0.72
N PRO A 178 -2.83 15.46 -1.04
CA PRO A 178 -4.10 14.92 -0.56
C PRO A 178 -4.60 13.71 -1.37
N TRP A 179 -3.86 13.25 -2.37
CA TRP A 179 -4.29 12.18 -3.28
C TRP A 179 -4.02 10.79 -2.73
N VAL A 180 -4.98 9.91 -2.95
CA VAL A 180 -4.91 8.47 -2.67
C VAL A 180 -5.25 7.71 -3.94
N LEU A 181 -4.31 6.88 -4.40
CA LEU A 181 -4.53 5.92 -5.48
C LEU A 181 -5.31 4.72 -4.93
N PHE A 182 -6.14 4.10 -5.76
CA PHE A 182 -6.82 2.87 -5.38
C PHE A 182 -7.24 2.06 -6.60
N THR A 183 -7.45 0.77 -6.39
CA THR A 183 -7.95 -0.13 -7.44
C THR A 183 -9.46 -0.16 -7.46
N VAL A 184 -10.04 0.02 -8.63
CA VAL A 184 -11.47 -0.16 -8.90
C VAL A 184 -11.67 -1.52 -9.55
N GLY A 185 -12.26 -2.43 -8.82
CA GLY A 185 -12.64 -3.73 -9.36
C GLY A 185 -13.93 -3.61 -10.16
N VAL A 186 -13.89 -3.98 -11.44
CA VAL A 186 -15.03 -3.90 -12.38
C VAL A 186 -15.51 -5.27 -12.86
N SER A 187 -14.72 -6.32 -12.67
CA SER A 187 -15.06 -7.68 -13.12
C SER A 187 -16.14 -8.34 -12.28
N ASN A 188 -16.90 -9.21 -12.92
CA ASN A 188 -17.79 -10.14 -12.25
C ASN A 188 -17.05 -11.33 -11.62
N SER A 189 -15.75 -11.51 -11.90
CA SER A 189 -14.90 -12.52 -11.27
C SER A 189 -14.18 -11.95 -10.07
N PRO A 190 -14.35 -12.52 -8.85
CA PRO A 190 -13.71 -12.02 -7.64
C PRO A 190 -12.18 -12.20 -7.61
N ASN A 191 -11.63 -13.03 -8.48
CA ASN A 191 -10.23 -13.44 -8.47
C ASN A 191 -9.40 -12.85 -9.63
N PHE A 192 -10.02 -12.11 -10.55
CA PHE A 192 -9.35 -11.47 -11.68
C PHE A 192 -9.40 -9.96 -11.56
N TYR A 193 -8.24 -9.33 -11.60
CA TYR A 193 -8.08 -7.88 -11.51
C TYR A 193 -7.38 -7.29 -12.73
N ASP A 194 -7.13 -8.08 -13.77
CA ASP A 194 -6.49 -7.61 -15.01
C ASP A 194 -7.36 -6.64 -15.82
N ASP A 195 -8.67 -6.62 -15.56
CA ASP A 195 -9.67 -5.70 -16.09
C ASP A 195 -9.96 -4.51 -15.15
N SER A 196 -9.32 -4.47 -13.99
CA SER A 196 -9.44 -3.38 -13.05
C SER A 196 -8.77 -2.10 -13.56
N ARG A 197 -9.10 -0.97 -12.96
CA ARG A 197 -8.40 0.29 -13.21
C ARG A 197 -7.89 0.89 -11.91
N ILE A 198 -6.91 1.75 -12.04
CA ILE A 198 -6.42 2.59 -10.95
C ILE A 198 -7.09 3.95 -11.06
N ASP A 199 -7.75 4.38 -10.00
CA ASP A 199 -8.26 5.73 -9.85
C ASP A 199 -7.49 6.45 -8.73
N ALA A 200 -7.55 7.77 -8.74
CA ALA A 200 -7.11 8.63 -7.65
C ALA A 200 -8.30 9.37 -7.05
N VAL A 201 -8.28 9.58 -5.73
CA VAL A 201 -9.23 10.43 -5.02
C VAL A 201 -8.50 11.47 -4.18
N ASN A 202 -8.95 12.71 -4.26
CA ASN A 202 -8.46 13.80 -3.43
C ASN A 202 -9.25 13.83 -2.11
N LEU A 203 -8.60 13.64 -0.98
CA LEU A 203 -9.26 13.56 0.33
C LEU A 203 -9.79 14.91 0.84
N GLN A 204 -9.40 16.02 0.24
CA GLN A 204 -9.85 17.37 0.61
C GLN A 204 -11.04 17.82 -0.23
N SER A 205 -10.97 17.67 -1.56
CA SER A 205 -12.02 18.12 -2.49
C SER A 205 -13.08 17.04 -2.73
N GLY A 206 -12.74 15.75 -2.53
CA GLY A 206 -13.57 14.62 -2.95
C GLY A 206 -13.48 14.32 -4.45
N GLU A 207 -12.68 15.06 -5.21
CA GLU A 207 -12.47 14.81 -6.63
C GLU A 207 -11.93 13.39 -6.85
N ARG A 208 -12.50 12.67 -7.80
CA ARG A 208 -12.07 11.34 -8.23
C ARG A 208 -11.83 11.34 -9.73
N LYS A 209 -10.74 10.72 -10.14
CA LYS A 209 -10.41 10.59 -11.57
C LYS A 209 -9.70 9.27 -11.88
N PRO A 210 -9.88 8.73 -13.10
CA PRO A 210 -9.14 7.56 -13.56
C PRO A 210 -7.68 7.93 -13.82
N VAL A 211 -6.77 7.01 -13.50
CA VAL A 211 -5.31 7.16 -13.68
C VAL A 211 -4.76 6.15 -14.68
N PHE A 212 -5.18 4.88 -14.59
CA PHE A 212 -4.64 3.83 -15.46
C PHE A 212 -5.61 2.65 -15.59
N ASP A 213 -5.84 2.19 -16.83
CA ASP A 213 -6.72 1.06 -17.11
C ASP A 213 -5.97 -0.27 -17.25
N GLY A 214 -6.66 -1.36 -16.88
CA GLY A 214 -6.15 -2.72 -17.03
C GLY A 214 -4.97 -3.03 -16.11
N ALA A 215 -5.02 -2.53 -14.86
CA ALA A 215 -4.02 -2.80 -13.84
C ALA A 215 -4.67 -2.92 -12.46
N TRP A 216 -3.96 -3.59 -11.57
CA TRP A 216 -4.32 -3.65 -10.18
C TRP A 216 -3.08 -3.34 -9.33
N MET A 217 -3.30 -2.75 -8.16
CA MET A 217 -2.25 -2.23 -7.29
C MET A 217 -1.34 -1.19 -7.97
N ALA A 218 -1.37 0.00 -7.44
CA ALA A 218 -0.49 1.09 -7.83
C ALA A 218 0.31 1.58 -6.62
N ARG A 219 1.56 1.96 -6.85
CA ARG A 219 2.44 2.58 -5.85
C ARG A 219 3.11 3.78 -6.48
N PHE A 220 3.12 4.89 -5.78
CA PHE A 220 3.92 6.02 -6.18
C PHE A 220 5.36 5.85 -5.70
N ALA A 221 6.30 5.96 -6.62
CA ALA A 221 7.74 5.97 -6.37
C ALA A 221 8.29 7.36 -6.70
N PRO A 222 8.71 8.13 -5.68
CA PRO A 222 9.25 9.46 -5.90
C PRO A 222 10.45 9.47 -6.87
N PRO A 223 10.68 10.58 -7.62
CA PRO A 223 9.90 11.83 -7.56
C PRO A 223 8.66 11.85 -8.47
N ALA A 224 8.57 11.00 -9.50
CA ALA A 224 7.57 11.14 -10.55
C ALA A 224 7.29 9.80 -11.26
N THR A 225 7.21 8.69 -10.52
CA THR A 225 6.99 7.37 -11.10
C THR A 225 5.79 6.69 -10.46
N LEU A 226 4.89 6.19 -11.31
CA LEU A 226 3.83 5.28 -10.92
C LEU A 226 4.26 3.84 -11.23
N LEU A 227 4.30 3.00 -10.23
CA LEU A 227 4.47 1.56 -10.37
C LEU A 227 3.08 0.92 -10.39
N VAL A 228 2.77 0.14 -11.44
CA VAL A 228 1.50 -0.59 -11.53
C VAL A 228 1.75 -2.06 -11.86
N GLN A 229 0.96 -2.92 -11.28
CA GLN A 229 0.97 -4.34 -11.60
C GLN A 229 -0.09 -4.63 -12.67
N ARG A 230 0.35 -5.24 -13.78
CA ARG A 230 -0.51 -5.58 -14.91
C ARG A 230 -0.12 -6.93 -15.48
N ARG A 231 -1.04 -7.92 -15.48
CA ARG A 231 -0.83 -9.24 -16.11
C ARG A 231 0.49 -9.90 -15.73
N GLY A 232 0.83 -9.90 -14.45
CA GLY A 232 2.08 -10.50 -13.96
C GLY A 232 3.35 -9.66 -14.18
N ALA A 233 3.26 -8.49 -14.82
CA ALA A 233 4.35 -7.55 -15.02
C ALA A 233 4.24 -6.34 -14.07
N LEU A 234 5.37 -5.81 -13.66
CA LEU A 234 5.47 -4.52 -12.98
C LEU A 234 5.89 -3.46 -14.00
N LEU A 235 5.04 -2.47 -14.20
CA LEU A 235 5.28 -1.33 -15.10
C LEU A 235 5.69 -0.12 -14.27
N ALA A 236 6.63 0.67 -14.79
CA ALA A 236 7.03 1.96 -14.26
C ALA A 236 6.68 3.06 -15.29
N LEU A 237 5.84 3.99 -14.91
CA LEU A 237 5.28 5.02 -15.78
C LEU A 237 5.60 6.40 -15.23
N PRO A 238 5.85 7.42 -16.09
CA PRO A 238 5.89 8.80 -15.66
C PRO A 238 4.55 9.20 -15.01
N PHE A 239 4.61 9.92 -13.89
CA PHE A 239 3.42 10.32 -13.15
C PHE A 239 3.64 11.61 -12.40
N ASP A 240 2.71 12.55 -12.55
CA ASP A 240 2.71 13.80 -11.78
C ASP A 240 1.87 13.62 -10.49
N PRO A 241 2.50 13.60 -9.31
CA PRO A 241 1.79 13.39 -8.05
C PRO A 241 0.89 14.56 -7.63
N VAL A 242 1.05 15.74 -8.23
CA VAL A 242 0.28 16.95 -7.90
C VAL A 242 -1.07 16.93 -8.59
N THR A 243 -1.09 16.50 -9.83
CA THR A 243 -2.32 16.45 -10.63
C THR A 243 -2.97 15.06 -10.61
N ALA A 244 -2.23 14.02 -10.19
CA ALA A 244 -2.57 12.59 -10.04
C ALA A 244 -3.18 11.93 -11.29
#